data_8defa349b6fa6db4129cc8c3c5bda861
#
_entry.id   8defa349b6fa6db4129cc8c3c5bda861
#
_cell.length_a   1.000
_cell.length_b   1.000
_cell.length_c   1.000
_cell.angle_alpha   90.00
_cell.angle_beta   90.00
_cell.angle_gamma   90.00
#
_symmetry.space_group_name_H-M   'P 1'
#
loop_
_entity.id
_entity.type
_entity.pdbx_description
1 polymer ?
#
loop_
_entity_poly.entity_id
_entity_poly.type
_entity_poly.pdbx_seq_one_letter_code
_entity_poly.pdbx_strand_id
1 'polypeptide(L)'
;MRKPNLFLVGAPKAGSSLLWTMLKEHKDIFFSTNPEKEINYFSYDELTQNSYYKDYKVKSERDYLKVFKKGKSVKYLVDGSVSYFAYPSVAKKLYEFNSEAKIIVIVRDPILRAFSHYNMDKRMGYVTESFSEYLINKDNKYEKYLHQYIENSLYYKHLNNYLEYFNKNQVFVLQLENINDDFDRLCKFLDIEKLKLKSNNERINANKIPMNIISRTLQHNRYLATILKKIIPRQIVRSFDFLLYKKAEKVQLKEAEKLLLEQYLNEDYLKFNKKHIK
;
A
#
# COMPACT_ATOMS: atom_id res chain seq x y z
N MET A 1 -7.95 -13.91 -21.33
CA MET A 1 -8.63 -13.03 -20.36
C MET A 1 -8.07 -11.62 -20.52
N ARG A 2 -8.87 -10.58 -20.25
CA ARG A 2 -8.37 -9.19 -20.30
C ARG A 2 -7.34 -8.95 -19.20
N LYS A 3 -6.22 -8.30 -19.54
CA LYS A 3 -5.14 -7.95 -18.61
C LYS A 3 -5.50 -6.68 -17.82
N PRO A 4 -5.11 -6.54 -16.54
CA PRO A 4 -5.08 -5.27 -15.84
C PRO A 4 -4.34 -4.20 -16.64
N ASN A 5 -4.88 -3.00 -16.62
CA ASN A 5 -4.37 -1.85 -17.36
C ASN A 5 -4.19 -0.59 -16.51
N LEU A 6 -4.38 -0.73 -15.18
CA LEU A 6 -4.11 0.30 -14.20
C LEU A 6 -3.47 -0.33 -12.96
N PHE A 7 -2.33 0.19 -12.54
CA PHE A 7 -1.58 -0.32 -11.40
C PHE A 7 -1.37 0.78 -10.36
N LEU A 8 -1.93 0.60 -9.15
CA LEU A 8 -1.61 1.41 -7.97
C LEU A 8 -0.42 0.73 -7.27
N VAL A 9 0.79 1.13 -7.65
CA VAL A 9 2.03 0.43 -7.29
C VAL A 9 2.60 0.77 -5.93
N GLY A 10 2.19 1.89 -5.33
CA GLY A 10 2.73 2.34 -4.04
C GLY A 10 2.36 3.78 -3.71
N ALA A 11 2.97 4.32 -2.63
CA ALA A 11 3.84 3.63 -1.69
C ALA A 11 3.03 3.03 -0.52
N PRO A 12 3.53 1.96 0.09
CA PRO A 12 2.88 1.43 1.29
C PRO A 12 2.84 2.50 2.39
N LYS A 13 1.73 2.59 3.13
CA LYS A 13 1.49 3.58 4.20
C LYS A 13 1.39 5.05 3.75
N ALA A 14 1.27 5.29 2.46
CA ALA A 14 1.09 6.63 1.88
C ALA A 14 -0.37 7.00 1.55
N GLY A 15 -1.36 6.21 1.98
CA GLY A 15 -2.76 6.52 1.74
C GLY A 15 -3.44 5.70 0.64
N SER A 16 -2.80 4.67 0.11
CA SER A 16 -3.35 3.80 -0.93
C SER A 16 -4.71 3.17 -0.59
N SER A 17 -5.02 2.95 0.70
CA SER A 17 -6.33 2.44 1.12
C SER A 17 -7.42 3.51 1.02
N LEU A 18 -7.07 4.78 1.25
CA LEU A 18 -7.99 5.90 1.03
C LEU A 18 -8.29 6.03 -0.46
N LEU A 19 -7.25 6.07 -1.30
CA LEU A 19 -7.40 6.15 -2.75
C LEU A 19 -8.22 4.97 -3.31
N TRP A 20 -7.98 3.76 -2.83
CA TRP A 20 -8.79 2.59 -3.18
C TRP A 20 -10.26 2.79 -2.82
N THR A 21 -10.56 3.35 -1.63
CA THR A 21 -11.94 3.62 -1.22
C THR A 21 -12.60 4.68 -2.08
N MET A 22 -11.85 5.70 -2.51
CA MET A 22 -12.35 6.74 -3.40
C MET A 22 -12.68 6.21 -4.80
N LEU A 23 -11.88 5.24 -5.31
CA LEU A 23 -12.01 4.73 -6.68
C LEU A 23 -12.93 3.50 -6.81
N LYS A 24 -13.06 2.66 -5.78
CA LYS A 24 -13.70 1.34 -5.87
C LYS A 24 -15.18 1.33 -6.26
N GLU A 25 -15.89 2.46 -6.07
CA GLU A 25 -17.30 2.59 -6.41
C GLU A 25 -17.51 3.22 -7.79
N HIS A 26 -16.42 3.55 -8.50
CA HIS A 26 -16.51 4.15 -9.82
C HIS A 26 -16.93 3.10 -10.88
N LYS A 27 -17.93 3.45 -11.72
CA LYS A 27 -18.47 2.53 -12.75
C LYS A 27 -17.43 2.02 -13.75
N ASP A 28 -16.39 2.81 -14.01
CA ASP A 28 -15.33 2.50 -14.98
C ASP A 28 -14.14 1.78 -14.37
N ILE A 29 -14.17 1.49 -13.04
CA ILE A 29 -13.06 0.92 -12.31
C ILE A 29 -13.46 -0.39 -11.63
N PHE A 30 -12.65 -1.40 -11.80
CA PHE A 30 -12.80 -2.67 -11.12
C PHE A 30 -11.48 -3.06 -10.44
N PHE A 31 -11.52 -3.13 -9.13
CA PHE A 31 -10.46 -3.76 -8.35
C PHE A 31 -10.70 -5.26 -8.24
N SER A 32 -9.62 -6.02 -8.14
CA SER A 32 -9.69 -7.44 -7.87
C SER A 32 -10.65 -7.77 -6.71
N THR A 33 -11.46 -8.80 -6.90
CA THR A 33 -12.45 -9.27 -5.88
C THR A 33 -11.91 -10.37 -4.98
N ASN A 34 -10.67 -10.78 -5.15
CA ASN A 34 -10.04 -11.69 -4.21
C ASN A 34 -10.00 -10.99 -2.83
N PRO A 35 -10.13 -11.71 -1.68
CA PRO A 35 -10.32 -11.07 -0.38
C PRO A 35 -9.22 -10.06 -0.01
N GLU A 36 -8.13 -10.03 -0.76
CA GLU A 36 -7.02 -9.15 -0.55
C GLU A 36 -6.97 -8.05 -1.60
N LYS A 37 -6.85 -6.80 -1.12
CA LYS A 37 -6.63 -5.62 -1.96
C LYS A 37 -5.36 -5.77 -2.79
N GLU A 38 -4.34 -6.41 -2.22
CA GLU A 38 -2.99 -6.53 -2.77
C GLU A 38 -2.74 -7.96 -3.22
N ILE A 39 -2.61 -8.17 -4.53
CA ILE A 39 -2.42 -9.50 -5.14
C ILE A 39 -0.94 -9.89 -5.07
N ASN A 40 -0.04 -8.90 -5.18
CA ASN A 40 1.41 -9.05 -5.12
C ASN A 40 2.03 -10.05 -6.11
N TYR A 41 1.37 -10.29 -7.26
CA TYR A 41 1.82 -11.28 -8.24
C TYR A 41 3.20 -10.94 -8.82
N PHE A 42 3.42 -9.68 -9.25
CA PHE A 42 4.69 -9.29 -9.87
C PHE A 42 5.85 -9.13 -8.89
N SER A 43 5.57 -8.99 -7.61
CA SER A 43 6.58 -8.94 -6.53
C SER A 43 6.63 -10.22 -5.70
N TYR A 44 6.02 -11.31 -6.18
CA TYR A 44 5.89 -12.55 -5.42
C TYR A 44 7.27 -13.10 -4.98
N ASP A 45 8.22 -13.19 -5.90
CA ASP A 45 9.54 -13.76 -5.64
C ASP A 45 10.33 -12.90 -4.64
N GLU A 46 10.33 -11.57 -4.85
CA GLU A 46 11.01 -10.62 -3.99
C GLU A 46 10.41 -10.62 -2.57
N LEU A 47 9.09 -10.69 -2.47
CA LEU A 47 8.41 -10.72 -1.18
C LEU A 47 8.63 -12.02 -0.42
N THR A 48 8.66 -13.16 -1.11
CA THR A 48 8.91 -14.45 -0.45
C THR A 48 10.33 -14.59 0.08
N GLN A 49 11.29 -13.95 -0.57
CA GLN A 49 12.69 -13.95 -0.16
C GLN A 49 13.00 -12.90 0.91
N ASN A 50 12.48 -11.68 0.74
CA ASN A 50 12.95 -10.49 1.46
C ASN A 50 11.93 -9.88 2.43
N SER A 51 10.72 -10.45 2.55
CA SER A 51 9.71 -9.92 3.45
C SER A 51 9.47 -10.84 4.65
N TYR A 52 9.11 -10.24 5.79
CA TYR A 52 8.59 -10.97 6.93
C TYR A 52 7.07 -11.19 6.87
N TYR A 53 6.39 -10.58 5.91
CA TYR A 53 5.00 -10.90 5.58
C TYR A 53 4.96 -12.15 4.70
N LYS A 54 4.18 -13.16 5.06
CA LYS A 54 4.20 -14.49 4.40
C LYS A 54 2.88 -14.90 3.75
N ASP A 55 1.96 -13.99 3.53
CA ASP A 55 0.60 -14.32 3.06
C ASP A 55 0.40 -13.99 1.56
N TYR A 56 1.23 -14.57 0.70
CA TYR A 56 1.15 -14.40 -0.76
C TYR A 56 0.64 -15.68 -1.40
N LYS A 57 -0.47 -15.58 -2.17
CA LYS A 57 -1.20 -16.76 -2.67
C LYS A 57 -1.17 -16.93 -4.18
N VAL A 58 -0.98 -15.83 -4.92
CA VAL A 58 -1.08 -15.83 -6.38
C VAL A 58 0.31 -15.98 -6.98
N LYS A 59 0.57 -17.16 -7.57
CA LYS A 59 1.89 -17.53 -8.13
C LYS A 59 1.89 -17.65 -9.65
N SER A 60 0.74 -17.88 -10.28
CA SER A 60 0.65 -18.09 -11.72
C SER A 60 -0.12 -16.94 -12.39
N GLU A 61 0.26 -16.61 -13.63
CA GLU A 61 -0.47 -15.62 -14.44
C GLU A 61 -1.93 -16.01 -14.63
N ARG A 62 -2.21 -17.30 -14.80
CA ARG A 62 -3.59 -17.81 -14.91
C ARG A 62 -4.43 -17.45 -13.69
N ASP A 63 -3.89 -17.63 -12.48
CA ASP A 63 -4.63 -17.33 -11.25
C ASP A 63 -4.70 -15.82 -11.02
N TYR A 64 -3.65 -15.08 -11.40
CA TYR A 64 -3.64 -13.63 -11.41
C TYR A 64 -4.77 -13.06 -12.28
N LEU A 65 -4.90 -13.54 -13.51
CA LEU A 65 -5.96 -13.07 -14.43
C LEU A 65 -7.36 -13.47 -13.98
N LYS A 66 -7.51 -14.61 -13.28
CA LYS A 66 -8.81 -15.04 -12.73
C LYS A 66 -9.42 -14.05 -11.75
N VAL A 67 -8.60 -13.33 -10.96
CA VAL A 67 -9.12 -12.37 -9.96
C VAL A 67 -9.81 -11.16 -10.59
N PHE A 68 -9.56 -10.91 -11.88
CA PHE A 68 -10.17 -9.82 -12.66
C PHE A 68 -11.36 -10.27 -13.54
N LYS A 69 -11.74 -11.54 -13.49
CA LYS A 69 -12.78 -12.13 -14.38
C LYS A 69 -14.11 -11.38 -14.34
N LYS A 70 -14.48 -10.80 -13.21
CA LYS A 70 -15.75 -10.07 -13.03
C LYS A 70 -15.75 -8.66 -13.62
N GLY A 71 -14.59 -8.08 -13.90
CA GLY A 71 -14.44 -6.71 -14.40
C GLY A 71 -14.39 -6.58 -15.92
N LYS A 72 -15.05 -7.44 -16.69
CA LYS A 72 -14.89 -7.51 -18.14
C LYS A 72 -15.31 -6.25 -18.92
N SER A 73 -16.28 -5.49 -18.41
CA SER A 73 -16.91 -4.37 -19.10
C SER A 73 -16.43 -2.99 -18.65
N VAL A 74 -15.55 -2.90 -17.64
CA VAL A 74 -15.09 -1.61 -17.13
C VAL A 74 -13.91 -1.07 -17.95
N LYS A 75 -13.65 0.23 -17.87
CA LYS A 75 -12.50 0.88 -18.53
C LYS A 75 -11.18 0.40 -17.93
N TYR A 76 -11.09 0.33 -16.59
CA TYR A 76 -9.87 -0.03 -15.87
C TYR A 76 -10.05 -1.26 -14.98
N LEU A 77 -9.19 -2.26 -15.22
CA LEU A 77 -8.93 -3.36 -14.28
C LEU A 77 -7.73 -2.95 -13.44
N VAL A 78 -7.90 -2.84 -12.12
CA VAL A 78 -6.90 -2.26 -11.23
C VAL A 78 -6.27 -3.31 -10.33
N ASP A 79 -4.93 -3.42 -10.38
CA ASP A 79 -4.13 -4.08 -9.35
C ASP A 79 -3.60 -3.02 -8.38
N GLY A 80 -3.95 -3.15 -7.09
CA GLY A 80 -3.58 -2.21 -6.02
C GLY A 80 -2.48 -2.74 -5.11
N SER A 81 -1.50 -3.45 -5.66
CA SER A 81 -0.39 -4.05 -4.91
C SER A 81 0.73 -3.04 -4.66
N VAL A 82 0.69 -2.40 -3.50
CA VAL A 82 1.62 -1.30 -3.15
C VAL A 82 3.06 -1.75 -2.89
N SER A 83 3.32 -3.05 -2.80
CA SER A 83 4.67 -3.60 -2.75
C SER A 83 5.46 -3.40 -4.06
N TYR A 84 4.77 -3.20 -5.16
CA TYR A 84 5.38 -3.09 -6.49
C TYR A 84 6.36 -1.92 -6.60
N PHE A 85 6.14 -0.86 -5.83
CA PHE A 85 6.90 0.38 -5.97
C PHE A 85 8.39 0.22 -5.69
N ALA A 86 8.74 -0.45 -4.59
CA ALA A 86 10.12 -0.52 -4.10
C ALA A 86 10.93 -1.74 -4.59
N TYR A 87 10.38 -2.52 -5.52
CA TYR A 87 11.12 -3.61 -6.15
C TYR A 87 11.43 -3.26 -7.61
N PRO A 88 12.71 -2.95 -7.94
CA PRO A 88 13.10 -2.47 -9.27
C PRO A 88 12.70 -3.39 -10.42
N SER A 89 12.75 -4.71 -10.23
CA SER A 89 12.38 -5.70 -11.25
C SER A 89 10.90 -5.60 -11.67
N VAL A 90 10.03 -5.08 -10.80
CA VAL A 90 8.58 -5.06 -11.02
C VAL A 90 8.19 -4.07 -12.12
N ALA A 91 8.85 -2.93 -12.22
CA ALA A 91 8.55 -1.95 -13.28
C ALA A 91 8.70 -2.58 -14.67
N LYS A 92 9.79 -3.31 -14.89
CA LYS A 92 10.03 -4.08 -16.13
C LYS A 92 8.98 -5.16 -16.35
N LYS A 93 8.69 -5.98 -15.33
CA LYS A 93 7.68 -7.05 -15.40
C LYS A 93 6.29 -6.50 -15.76
N LEU A 94 5.89 -5.34 -15.22
CA LEU A 94 4.63 -4.68 -15.54
C LEU A 94 4.59 -4.18 -16.97
N TYR A 95 5.68 -3.58 -17.46
CA TYR A 95 5.79 -3.11 -18.83
C TYR A 95 5.72 -4.26 -19.84
N GLU A 96 6.47 -5.34 -19.61
CA GLU A 96 6.42 -6.57 -20.44
C GLU A 96 5.03 -7.22 -20.41
N PHE A 97 4.33 -7.13 -19.28
CA PHE A 97 2.99 -7.65 -19.18
C PHE A 97 1.96 -6.78 -19.91
N ASN A 98 2.04 -5.45 -19.78
CA ASN A 98 1.14 -4.51 -20.48
C ASN A 98 1.82 -3.14 -20.61
N SER A 99 2.45 -2.88 -21.77
CA SER A 99 3.17 -1.63 -22.05
C SER A 99 2.26 -0.39 -22.12
N GLU A 100 0.95 -0.59 -22.36
CA GLU A 100 -0.04 0.49 -22.43
C GLU A 100 -0.70 0.80 -21.07
N ALA A 101 -0.26 0.12 -20.01
CA ALA A 101 -0.85 0.31 -18.69
C ALA A 101 -0.56 1.71 -18.13
N LYS A 102 -1.48 2.19 -17.30
CA LYS A 102 -1.27 3.39 -16.49
C LYS A 102 -0.80 3.02 -15.10
N ILE A 103 0.11 3.81 -14.56
CA ILE A 103 0.74 3.63 -13.25
C ILE A 103 0.31 4.77 -12.33
N ILE A 104 -0.15 4.43 -11.14
CA ILE A 104 -0.47 5.39 -10.07
C ILE A 104 0.49 5.16 -8.91
N VAL A 105 1.12 6.24 -8.47
CA VAL A 105 1.93 6.29 -7.25
C VAL A 105 1.30 7.31 -6.30
N ILE A 106 0.99 6.90 -5.07
CA ILE A 106 0.62 7.83 -4.01
C ILE A 106 1.75 7.93 -3.01
N VAL A 107 2.16 9.13 -2.70
CA VAL A 107 3.25 9.44 -1.76
C VAL A 107 2.73 10.29 -0.60
N ARG A 108 3.53 10.42 0.43
CA ARG A 108 3.34 11.33 1.57
C ARG A 108 4.72 11.73 2.09
N ASP A 109 4.76 12.59 3.11
CA ASP A 109 6.01 12.81 3.83
C ASP A 109 6.72 11.48 4.13
N PRO A 110 7.97 11.26 3.64
CA PRO A 110 8.64 9.96 3.71
C PRO A 110 8.97 9.53 5.15
N ILE A 111 9.22 10.49 6.04
CA ILE A 111 9.49 10.26 7.46
C ILE A 111 8.21 9.74 8.15
N LEU A 112 7.10 10.44 7.92
CA LEU A 112 5.80 10.02 8.46
C LEU A 112 5.31 8.70 7.85
N ARG A 113 5.70 8.40 6.59
CA ARG A 113 5.43 7.11 5.97
C ARG A 113 6.18 5.98 6.68
N ALA A 114 7.50 6.14 6.86
CA ALA A 114 8.35 5.16 7.54
C ALA A 114 7.86 4.88 8.97
N PHE A 115 7.61 5.93 9.72
CA PHE A 115 7.08 5.82 11.09
C PHE A 115 5.68 5.16 11.14
N SER A 116 4.81 5.48 10.19
CA SER A 116 3.51 4.81 10.05
C SER A 116 3.64 3.31 9.79
N HIS A 117 4.69 2.90 9.05
CA HIS A 117 4.97 1.50 8.77
C HIS A 117 5.44 0.77 10.03
N TYR A 118 6.44 1.31 10.73
CA TYR A 118 6.90 0.79 12.01
C TYR A 118 5.75 0.62 13.01
N ASN A 119 4.91 1.65 13.17
CA ASN A 119 3.76 1.58 14.06
C ASN A 119 2.73 0.50 13.67
N MET A 120 2.59 0.24 12.38
CA MET A 120 1.77 -0.88 11.93
C MET A 120 2.40 -2.21 12.32
N ASP A 121 3.68 -2.39 12.07
CA ASP A 121 4.40 -3.63 12.37
C ASP A 121 4.45 -3.91 13.87
N LYS A 122 4.69 -2.88 14.68
CA LYS A 122 4.64 -2.98 16.15
C LYS A 122 3.27 -3.42 16.63
N ARG A 123 2.21 -2.83 16.10
CA ARG A 123 0.83 -3.20 16.41
C ARG A 123 0.50 -4.62 16.01
N MET A 124 1.04 -5.09 14.89
CA MET A 124 0.84 -6.45 14.40
C MET A 124 1.77 -7.48 15.05
N GLY A 125 2.71 -7.06 15.88
CA GLY A 125 3.66 -7.94 16.56
C GLY A 125 4.79 -8.46 15.67
N TYR A 126 5.05 -7.81 14.53
CA TYR A 126 6.20 -8.14 13.68
C TYR A 126 7.51 -7.58 14.23
N VAL A 127 7.44 -6.54 15.04
CA VAL A 127 8.59 -5.88 15.67
C VAL A 127 8.35 -5.66 17.15
N THR A 128 9.40 -5.79 17.95
CA THR A 128 9.41 -5.68 19.42
C THR A 128 10.28 -4.53 19.90
N GLU A 129 11.39 -4.26 19.20
CA GLU A 129 12.38 -3.25 19.57
C GLU A 129 11.88 -1.82 19.31
N SER A 130 12.66 -0.84 19.74
CA SER A 130 12.43 0.57 19.42
C SER A 130 12.64 0.86 17.94
N PHE A 131 12.06 1.94 17.42
CA PHE A 131 12.24 2.29 16.01
C PHE A 131 13.70 2.61 15.69
N SER A 132 14.39 3.32 16.59
CA SER A 132 15.82 3.62 16.44
C SER A 132 16.68 2.36 16.30
N GLU A 133 16.35 1.28 17.02
CA GLU A 133 17.07 0.01 16.92
C GLU A 133 17.04 -0.55 15.51
N TYR A 134 15.87 -0.51 14.84
CA TYR A 134 15.71 -0.96 13.44
C TYR A 134 16.39 -0.03 12.44
N LEU A 135 16.66 1.24 12.78
CA LEU A 135 17.31 2.20 11.90
C LEU A 135 18.83 2.18 12.00
N ILE A 136 19.38 1.88 13.18
CA ILE A 136 20.83 1.97 13.46
C ILE A 136 21.52 0.63 13.25
N ASN A 137 20.86 -0.46 13.58
CA ASN A 137 21.48 -1.78 13.57
C ASN A 137 21.69 -2.29 12.15
N LYS A 138 22.95 -2.64 11.82
CA LYS A 138 23.38 -3.10 10.49
C LYS A 138 23.42 -4.62 10.34
N ASP A 139 23.00 -5.37 11.37
CA ASP A 139 22.93 -6.83 11.24
C ASP A 139 21.96 -7.23 10.14
N ASN A 140 22.29 -8.27 9.37
CA ASN A 140 21.49 -8.77 8.26
C ASN A 140 20.03 -9.10 8.66
N LYS A 141 19.79 -9.45 9.93
CA LYS A 141 18.43 -9.70 10.43
C LYS A 141 17.52 -8.46 10.38
N TYR A 142 18.09 -7.24 10.35
CA TYR A 142 17.37 -5.98 10.27
C TYR A 142 17.17 -5.45 8.85
N GLU A 143 17.88 -6.00 7.86
CA GLU A 143 17.84 -5.54 6.45
C GLU A 143 16.43 -5.49 5.87
N LYS A 144 15.62 -6.52 6.10
CA LYS A 144 14.22 -6.58 5.67
C LYS A 144 13.33 -5.51 6.29
N TYR A 145 13.67 -5.03 7.50
CA TYR A 145 12.96 -3.94 8.16
C TYR A 145 13.39 -2.58 7.57
N LEU A 146 14.68 -2.42 7.31
CA LEU A 146 15.19 -1.23 6.60
C LEU A 146 14.55 -1.10 5.21
N HIS A 147 14.38 -2.21 4.48
CA HIS A 147 13.63 -2.19 3.23
C HIS A 147 12.20 -1.65 3.44
N GLN A 148 11.49 -2.07 4.46
CA GLN A 148 10.13 -1.60 4.73
C GLN A 148 10.09 -0.12 5.14
N TYR A 149 11.07 0.36 5.91
CA TYR A 149 11.04 1.72 6.48
C TYR A 149 11.76 2.73 5.60
N ILE A 150 12.88 2.36 5.01
CA ILE A 150 13.72 3.27 4.21
C ILE A 150 13.45 3.09 2.72
N GLU A 151 13.70 1.90 2.15
CA GLU A 151 13.57 1.70 0.70
C GLU A 151 12.19 2.12 0.17
N ASN A 152 11.11 1.71 0.82
CA ASN A 152 9.75 2.15 0.44
C ASN A 152 9.50 3.66 0.54
N SER A 153 10.44 4.45 1.09
CA SER A 153 10.37 5.91 1.20
C SER A 153 11.27 6.65 0.21
N LEU A 154 12.09 5.94 -0.57
CA LEU A 154 12.98 6.52 -1.58
C LEU A 154 12.21 6.75 -2.90
N TYR A 155 11.40 7.79 -2.91
CA TYR A 155 10.44 8.03 -3.99
C TYR A 155 11.08 8.40 -5.32
N TYR A 156 12.13 9.22 -5.31
CA TYR A 156 12.85 9.60 -6.52
C TYR A 156 13.50 8.39 -7.19
N LYS A 157 14.18 7.56 -6.39
CA LYS A 157 14.81 6.32 -6.84
C LYS A 157 13.80 5.42 -7.56
N HIS A 158 12.70 5.12 -6.90
CA HIS A 158 11.74 4.15 -7.42
C HIS A 158 10.86 4.70 -8.56
N LEU A 159 10.49 5.98 -8.50
CA LEU A 159 9.72 6.59 -9.58
C LEU A 159 10.54 6.66 -10.88
N ASN A 160 11.83 6.97 -10.81
CA ASN A 160 12.69 6.95 -12.02
C ASN A 160 12.75 5.56 -12.63
N ASN A 161 12.80 4.50 -11.84
CA ASN A 161 12.77 3.13 -12.34
C ASN A 161 11.48 2.82 -13.14
N TYR A 162 10.33 3.37 -12.76
CA TYR A 162 9.11 3.28 -13.57
C TYR A 162 9.19 4.11 -14.84
N LEU A 163 9.82 5.29 -14.78
CA LEU A 163 9.97 6.21 -15.93
C LEU A 163 11.02 5.73 -16.96
N GLU A 164 11.80 4.70 -16.64
CA GLU A 164 12.65 4.00 -17.64
C GLU A 164 11.83 3.18 -18.63
N TYR A 165 10.67 2.68 -18.20
CA TYR A 165 9.81 1.80 -19.01
C TYR A 165 8.54 2.50 -19.48
N PHE A 166 7.90 3.29 -18.64
CA PHE A 166 6.63 3.95 -18.93
C PHE A 166 6.84 5.43 -19.27
N ASN A 167 6.12 5.93 -20.25
CA ASN A 167 6.12 7.34 -20.58
C ASN A 167 5.52 8.19 -19.43
N LYS A 168 5.92 9.46 -19.33
CA LYS A 168 5.40 10.38 -18.30
C LYS A 168 3.87 10.53 -18.30
N ASN A 169 3.25 10.43 -19.47
CA ASN A 169 1.79 10.48 -19.61
C ASN A 169 1.07 9.19 -19.18
N GLN A 170 1.82 8.14 -18.86
CA GLN A 170 1.29 6.89 -18.30
C GLN A 170 1.46 6.81 -16.78
N VAL A 171 2.25 7.70 -16.17
CA VAL A 171 2.57 7.68 -14.73
C VAL A 171 1.96 8.89 -14.04
N PHE A 172 1.14 8.65 -13.03
CA PHE A 172 0.52 9.70 -12.23
C PHE A 172 0.94 9.61 -10.76
N VAL A 173 1.40 10.73 -10.22
CA VAL A 173 1.83 10.84 -8.81
C VAL A 173 0.85 11.70 -8.04
N LEU A 174 0.37 11.18 -6.90
CA LEU A 174 -0.49 11.90 -5.94
C LEU A 174 0.26 12.10 -4.62
N GLN A 175 -0.02 13.22 -3.96
CA GLN A 175 0.40 13.45 -2.58
C GLN A 175 -0.80 13.26 -1.63
N LEU A 176 -0.59 12.49 -0.55
CA LEU A 176 -1.65 12.28 0.45
C LEU A 176 -2.13 13.60 1.06
N GLU A 177 -1.21 14.52 1.26
CA GLU A 177 -1.45 15.85 1.83
C GLU A 177 -2.37 16.69 0.94
N ASN A 178 -2.33 16.47 -0.39
CA ASN A 178 -3.10 17.18 -1.40
C ASN A 178 -4.17 16.29 -2.07
N ILE A 179 -4.59 15.23 -1.41
CA ILE A 179 -5.37 14.13 -2.01
C ILE A 179 -6.64 14.60 -2.73
N ASN A 180 -7.31 15.64 -2.24
CA ASN A 180 -8.56 16.12 -2.85
C ASN A 180 -8.30 16.77 -4.21
N ASP A 181 -7.29 17.63 -4.31
CA ASP A 181 -6.93 18.32 -5.56
C ASP A 181 -6.32 17.34 -6.55
N ASP A 182 -5.44 16.47 -6.06
CA ASP A 182 -4.81 15.43 -6.86
C ASP A 182 -5.82 14.38 -7.35
N PHE A 183 -6.91 14.14 -6.62
CA PHE A 183 -7.96 13.22 -7.07
C PHE A 183 -8.70 13.75 -8.31
N ASP A 184 -8.94 15.04 -8.37
CA ASP A 184 -9.54 15.68 -9.55
C ASP A 184 -8.63 15.57 -10.77
N ARG A 185 -7.31 15.77 -10.56
CA ARG A 185 -6.30 15.59 -11.60
C ARG A 185 -6.19 14.13 -12.02
N LEU A 186 -6.29 13.20 -11.07
CA LEU A 186 -6.30 11.76 -11.36
C LEU A 186 -7.52 11.36 -12.21
N CYS A 187 -8.71 11.86 -11.91
CA CYS A 187 -9.89 11.58 -12.71
C CYS A 187 -9.71 12.06 -14.17
N LYS A 188 -9.11 13.23 -14.38
CA LYS A 188 -8.75 13.74 -15.71
C LYS A 188 -7.69 12.85 -16.39
N PHE A 189 -6.65 12.44 -15.66
CA PHE A 189 -5.62 11.55 -16.18
C PHE A 189 -6.18 10.19 -16.62
N LEU A 190 -7.15 9.67 -15.87
CA LEU A 190 -7.86 8.43 -16.19
C LEU A 190 -8.97 8.63 -17.23
N ASP A 191 -9.31 9.87 -17.55
CA ASP A 191 -10.45 10.20 -18.39
C ASP A 191 -11.72 9.48 -17.90
N ILE A 192 -12.06 9.72 -16.63
CA ILE A 192 -13.25 9.22 -15.94
C ILE A 192 -13.99 10.37 -15.27
N GLU A 193 -15.30 10.19 -15.06
CA GLU A 193 -16.13 11.17 -14.37
C GLU A 193 -15.65 11.37 -12.92
N LYS A 194 -15.73 12.61 -12.43
CA LYS A 194 -15.45 12.90 -11.02
C LYS A 194 -16.58 12.34 -10.15
N LEU A 195 -16.24 11.47 -9.22
CA LEU A 195 -17.18 11.06 -8.17
C LEU A 195 -17.35 12.18 -7.15
N LYS A 196 -18.59 12.47 -6.77
CA LYS A 196 -18.87 13.25 -5.55
C LYS A 196 -18.41 12.43 -4.35
N LEU A 197 -17.26 12.79 -3.82
CA LEU A 197 -16.75 12.13 -2.62
C LEU A 197 -17.75 12.34 -1.49
N LYS A 198 -18.30 11.27 -0.94
CA LYS A 198 -19.02 11.34 0.33
C LYS A 198 -18.03 11.84 1.36
N SER A 199 -18.37 12.89 2.09
CA SER A 199 -17.54 13.50 3.13
C SER A 199 -17.39 12.57 4.36
N ASN A 200 -16.93 11.35 4.16
CA ASN A 200 -16.59 10.46 5.26
C ASN A 200 -15.18 10.77 5.73
N ASN A 201 -15.08 11.79 6.60
CA ASN A 201 -13.88 12.09 7.39
C ASN A 201 -13.48 10.97 8.37
N GLU A 202 -14.03 9.78 8.26
CA GLU A 202 -13.60 8.64 9.05
C GLU A 202 -12.23 8.18 8.56
N ARG A 203 -11.22 8.35 9.41
CA ARG A 203 -9.91 7.73 9.22
C ARG A 203 -10.10 6.23 9.00
N ILE A 204 -9.91 5.76 7.77
CA ILE A 204 -10.21 4.40 7.32
C ILE A 204 -9.39 3.31 8.04
N ASN A 205 -8.46 3.68 8.91
CA ASN A 205 -7.73 2.76 9.77
C ASN A 205 -7.67 3.32 11.19
N ALA A 206 -8.77 3.19 11.95
CA ALA A 206 -8.72 3.38 13.40
C ALA A 206 -7.65 2.43 13.97
N ASN A 207 -6.69 2.99 14.71
CA ASN A 207 -5.60 2.24 15.31
C ASN A 207 -6.13 1.34 16.43
N LYS A 208 -6.45 0.08 16.09
CA LYS A 208 -6.88 -0.96 17.04
C LYS A 208 -5.74 -1.95 17.25
N ILE A 209 -5.40 -2.25 18.50
CA ILE A 209 -4.38 -3.23 18.88
C ILE A 209 -5.09 -4.50 19.34
N PRO A 210 -4.71 -5.69 18.82
CA PRO A 210 -5.25 -6.95 19.30
C PRO A 210 -4.82 -7.20 20.76
N MET A 211 -5.78 -7.53 21.62
CA MET A 211 -5.54 -7.72 23.06
C MET A 211 -5.19 -9.16 23.44
N ASN A 212 -5.53 -10.13 22.60
CA ASN A 212 -5.36 -11.55 22.91
C ASN A 212 -4.94 -12.36 21.68
N ILE A 213 -4.63 -13.64 21.89
CA ILE A 213 -4.19 -14.57 20.83
C ILE A 213 -5.25 -14.68 19.74
N ILE A 214 -6.53 -14.70 20.08
CA ILE A 214 -7.64 -14.83 19.13
C ILE A 214 -7.64 -13.62 18.17
N SER A 215 -7.58 -12.41 18.72
CA SER A 215 -7.55 -11.19 17.90
C SER A 215 -6.28 -11.08 17.05
N ARG A 216 -5.13 -11.54 17.55
CA ARG A 216 -3.89 -11.64 16.77
C ARG A 216 -4.04 -12.63 15.62
N THR A 217 -4.55 -13.84 15.87
CA THR A 217 -4.78 -14.85 14.83
C THR A 217 -5.76 -14.36 13.77
N LEU A 218 -6.84 -13.68 14.17
CA LEU A 218 -7.79 -13.08 13.23
C LEU A 218 -7.18 -11.93 12.40
N GLN A 219 -6.26 -11.20 12.97
CA GLN A 219 -5.55 -10.12 12.28
C GLN A 219 -4.54 -10.66 11.27
N HIS A 220 -3.84 -11.76 11.60
CA HIS A 220 -2.89 -12.42 10.71
C HIS A 220 -3.56 -13.31 9.66
N ASN A 221 -4.71 -13.91 9.98
CA ASN A 221 -5.43 -14.78 9.05
C ASN A 221 -6.72 -14.13 8.54
N ARG A 222 -6.58 -13.32 7.50
CA ARG A 222 -7.71 -12.61 6.87
C ARG A 222 -8.81 -13.56 6.34
N TYR A 223 -8.45 -14.77 5.95
CA TYR A 223 -9.42 -15.77 5.50
C TYR A 223 -10.35 -16.20 6.63
N LEU A 224 -9.80 -16.55 7.79
CA LEU A 224 -10.58 -16.86 8.99
C LEU A 224 -11.42 -15.65 9.43
N ALA A 225 -10.85 -14.44 9.41
CA ALA A 225 -11.59 -13.23 9.73
C ALA A 225 -12.76 -12.99 8.77
N THR A 226 -12.60 -13.32 7.48
CA THR A 226 -13.66 -13.16 6.47
C THR A 226 -14.77 -14.20 6.65
N ILE A 227 -14.42 -15.44 6.98
CA ILE A 227 -15.40 -16.50 7.28
C ILE A 227 -16.20 -16.13 8.53
N LEU A 228 -15.53 -15.75 9.61
CA LEU A 228 -16.19 -15.35 10.85
C LEU A 228 -17.11 -14.15 10.68
N LYS A 229 -16.71 -13.14 9.89
CA LYS A 229 -17.56 -11.98 9.56
C LYS A 229 -18.82 -12.36 8.75
N LYS A 230 -18.81 -13.48 8.01
CA LYS A 230 -19.97 -13.99 7.30
C LYS A 230 -20.92 -14.77 8.22
N ILE A 231 -20.38 -15.43 9.23
CA ILE A 231 -21.14 -16.31 10.14
C ILE A 231 -21.69 -15.52 11.34
N ILE A 232 -20.91 -14.57 11.85
CA ILE A 232 -21.28 -13.80 13.05
C ILE A 232 -21.97 -12.49 12.66
N PRO A 233 -23.20 -12.24 13.18
CA PRO A 233 -23.90 -10.97 12.93
C PRO A 233 -23.06 -9.75 13.33
N ARG A 234 -23.11 -8.69 12.52
CA ARG A 234 -22.31 -7.47 12.72
C ARG A 234 -22.52 -6.82 14.11
N GLN A 235 -23.69 -6.96 14.68
CA GLN A 235 -24.02 -6.47 16.03
C GLN A 235 -23.19 -7.18 17.09
N ILE A 236 -23.09 -8.51 17.01
CA ILE A 236 -22.28 -9.34 17.93
C ILE A 236 -20.79 -9.00 17.79
N VAL A 237 -20.29 -8.87 16.55
CA VAL A 237 -18.88 -8.46 16.33
C VAL A 237 -18.57 -7.12 16.99
N ARG A 238 -19.46 -6.13 16.88
CA ARG A 238 -19.28 -4.81 17.52
C ARG A 238 -19.30 -4.89 19.06
N SER A 239 -20.14 -5.74 19.64
CA SER A 239 -20.22 -5.91 21.10
C SER A 239 -18.97 -6.57 21.69
N PHE A 240 -18.26 -7.42 20.91
CA PHE A 240 -17.02 -8.07 21.34
C PHE A 240 -15.75 -7.32 20.93
N ASP A 241 -15.87 -6.26 20.12
CA ASP A 241 -14.73 -5.51 19.59
C ASP A 241 -13.86 -4.90 20.72
N PHE A 242 -14.48 -4.47 21.83
CA PHE A 242 -13.76 -3.94 23.00
C PHE A 242 -12.98 -5.03 23.78
N LEU A 243 -13.40 -6.31 23.71
CA LEU A 243 -12.68 -7.43 24.35
C LEU A 243 -11.53 -7.94 23.46
N LEU A 244 -11.62 -7.71 22.16
CA LEU A 244 -10.63 -8.19 21.18
C LEU A 244 -9.57 -7.12 20.90
N TYR A 245 -9.94 -5.85 20.95
CA TYR A 245 -9.07 -4.75 20.52
C TYR A 245 -9.13 -3.57 21.49
N LYS A 246 -7.97 -2.99 21.76
CA LYS A 246 -7.86 -1.68 22.43
C LYS A 246 -7.45 -0.60 21.44
N LYS A 247 -7.80 0.64 21.78
CA LYS A 247 -7.32 1.80 21.02
C LYS A 247 -5.80 1.89 21.18
N ALA A 248 -5.08 2.02 20.06
CA ALA A 248 -3.65 2.23 20.12
C ALA A 248 -3.34 3.57 20.76
N GLU A 249 -2.39 3.59 21.67
CA GLU A 249 -1.77 4.83 22.12
C GLU A 249 -1.08 5.50 20.92
N LYS A 250 -1.17 6.82 20.82
CA LYS A 250 -0.43 7.57 19.82
C LYS A 250 1.04 7.54 20.22
N VAL A 251 1.80 6.64 19.61
CA VAL A 251 3.26 6.71 19.69
C VAL A 251 3.69 7.98 18.92
N GLN A 252 4.52 8.80 19.54
CA GLN A 252 5.10 9.97 18.91
C GLN A 252 6.48 9.61 18.35
N LEU A 253 6.80 10.15 17.17
CA LEU A 253 8.14 10.08 16.59
C LEU A 253 9.07 10.92 17.46
N LYS A 254 10.14 10.31 17.97
CA LYS A 254 11.17 11.01 18.75
C LYS A 254 12.06 11.82 17.81
N GLU A 255 12.59 12.94 18.30
CA GLU A 255 13.45 13.82 17.49
C GLU A 255 14.71 13.07 16.98
N ALA A 256 15.32 12.23 17.81
CA ALA A 256 16.46 11.40 17.38
C ALA A 256 16.09 10.42 16.24
N GLU A 257 14.90 9.83 16.28
CA GLU A 257 14.43 8.94 15.22
C GLU A 257 14.16 9.72 13.92
N LYS A 258 13.64 10.95 14.04
CA LYS A 258 13.42 11.86 12.92
C LYS A 258 14.73 12.24 12.24
N LEU A 259 15.73 12.65 13.02
CA LEU A 259 17.07 12.98 12.50
C LEU A 259 17.72 11.80 11.77
N LEU A 260 17.58 10.58 12.30
CA LEU A 260 18.06 9.37 11.62
C LEU A 260 17.35 9.15 10.28
N LEU A 261 16.04 9.32 10.23
CA LEU A 261 15.28 9.18 8.99
C LEU A 261 15.65 10.27 7.98
N GLU A 262 15.90 11.50 8.42
CA GLU A 262 16.37 12.60 7.58
C GLU A 262 17.69 12.26 6.89
N GLN A 263 18.63 11.65 7.59
CA GLN A 263 19.90 11.20 7.01
C GLN A 263 19.71 10.20 5.87
N TYR A 264 18.72 9.33 5.95
CA TYR A 264 18.42 8.35 4.90
C TYR A 264 17.60 8.91 3.74
N LEU A 265 16.70 9.85 4.00
CA LEU A 265 15.59 10.15 3.10
C LEU A 265 15.63 11.53 2.46
N ASN A 266 16.31 12.52 3.08
CA ASN A 266 16.24 13.92 2.63
C ASN A 266 16.76 14.12 1.22
N GLU A 267 17.88 13.51 0.85
CA GLU A 267 18.45 13.69 -0.49
C GLU A 267 17.50 13.19 -1.59
N ASP A 268 16.95 12.00 -1.41
CA ASP A 268 15.99 11.43 -2.37
C ASP A 268 14.71 12.29 -2.44
N TYR A 269 14.19 12.70 -1.29
CA TYR A 269 12.96 13.48 -1.22
C TYR A 269 13.12 14.90 -1.82
N LEU A 270 14.24 15.54 -1.64
CA LEU A 270 14.53 16.82 -2.28
C LEU A 270 14.60 16.69 -3.81
N LYS A 271 15.26 15.65 -4.32
CA LYS A 271 15.28 15.33 -5.76
C LYS A 271 13.89 15.05 -6.29
N PHE A 272 13.09 14.29 -5.53
CA PHE A 272 11.71 13.97 -5.88
C PHE A 272 10.85 15.23 -5.99
N ASN A 273 10.87 16.10 -4.97
CA ASN A 273 10.09 17.33 -4.96
C ASN A 273 10.45 18.25 -6.13
N LYS A 274 11.74 18.45 -6.38
CA LYS A 274 12.23 19.32 -7.47
C LYS A 274 11.75 18.86 -8.86
N LYS A 275 11.62 17.54 -9.08
CA LYS A 275 11.35 16.97 -10.41
C LYS A 275 9.87 16.65 -10.65
N HIS A 276 9.13 16.27 -9.61
CA HIS A 276 7.82 15.66 -9.74
C HIS A 276 6.69 16.38 -8.99
N ILE A 277 7.01 17.31 -8.11
CA ILE A 277 6.03 18.14 -7.40
C ILE A 277 6.17 19.58 -7.90
N LYS A 278 5.14 20.08 -8.55
CA LYS A 278 4.99 21.47 -8.97
C LYS A 278 3.70 22.02 -8.42
#